data_3e171655fa5e7792c694c8b5763daab3
#
_entry.id   3e171655fa5e7792c694c8b5763daab3
#
_cell.length_a   1.000
_cell.length_b   1.000
_cell.length_c   1.000
_cell.angle_alpha   90.00
_cell.angle_beta   90.00
_cell.angle_gamma   90.00
#
_symmetry.space_group_name_H-M   'P 1'
#
loop_
_entity.id
_entity.type
_entity.pdbx_description
1 polymer ?
#
loop_
_entity_poly.entity_id
_entity_poly.type
_entity_poly.pdbx_seq_one_letter_code
_entity_poly.pdbx_strand_id
1 'polypeptide(L)'
;MNPRIAVPLLAITVLLGAGIGQAANAADAAPPPSNPLDVIPDKMPFSTPYGAPISLQRAQAVAQAAMAEAAKRGWQLNIAVVDSGANLVTFIRMDGAQLASIAISEHKARTAAKFRRPTKAFEDAVQKAGFNYVLTLDDIVASRGGIPLIEDGKLIGAIGCSGGTGSQDEAACAAAAATINK
;
A
#
# COMPACT_ATOMS: atom_id res chain seq x y z
N MET A 1 -35.82 1.27 91.40
CA MET A 1 -35.02 2.45 91.19
C MET A 1 -34.26 2.31 89.92
N ASN A 2 -34.75 2.96 88.83
CA ASN A 2 -34.12 2.93 87.55
C ASN A 2 -33.59 4.35 87.18
N PRO A 3 -32.34 4.56 86.89
CA PRO A 3 -31.87 5.86 86.40
C PRO A 3 -32.12 6.00 84.93
N ARG A 4 -32.77 7.10 84.56
CA ARG A 4 -33.00 7.54 83.20
C ARG A 4 -31.70 8.06 82.57
N ILE A 5 -31.26 7.41 81.49
CA ILE A 5 -30.16 7.90 80.69
C ILE A 5 -30.74 8.90 79.68
N ALA A 6 -30.28 10.17 79.81
CA ALA A 6 -30.56 11.23 78.83
C ALA A 6 -29.63 11.10 77.62
N VAL A 7 -30.19 11.03 76.39
CA VAL A 7 -29.46 11.04 75.14
C VAL A 7 -29.43 12.49 74.59
N PRO A 8 -28.27 13.08 74.32
CA PRO A 8 -28.19 14.39 73.72
C PRO A 8 -28.54 14.33 72.23
N LEU A 9 -29.43 15.21 71.81
CA LEU A 9 -29.85 15.45 70.44
C LEU A 9 -28.73 16.14 69.70
N LEU A 10 -28.09 15.42 68.74
CA LEU A 10 -27.05 15.97 67.88
C LEU A 10 -27.72 16.67 66.70
N ALA A 11 -27.62 17.98 66.64
CA ALA A 11 -28.12 18.78 65.51
C ALA A 11 -27.16 18.60 64.30
N ILE A 12 -27.66 17.97 63.27
CA ILE A 12 -26.93 17.84 61.98
C ILE A 12 -27.22 19.12 61.17
N THR A 13 -26.20 19.98 61.10
CA THR A 13 -26.22 21.12 60.17
C THR A 13 -25.87 20.62 58.77
N VAL A 14 -26.84 20.59 57.88
CA VAL A 14 -26.61 20.28 56.45
C VAL A 14 -26.11 21.58 55.79
N LEU A 15 -24.83 21.64 55.50
CA LEU A 15 -24.27 22.67 54.59
C LEU A 15 -24.69 22.28 53.16
N LEU A 16 -25.63 22.99 52.56
CA LEU A 16 -25.82 22.99 51.11
C LEU A 16 -24.62 23.73 50.48
N GLY A 17 -23.62 22.96 50.05
CA GLY A 17 -22.58 23.44 49.17
C GLY A 17 -23.17 23.57 47.76
N ALA A 18 -23.47 24.80 47.31
CA ALA A 18 -23.76 25.08 45.91
C ALA A 18 -22.49 24.88 45.10
N GLY A 19 -22.30 23.67 44.59
CA GLY A 19 -21.29 23.39 43.59
C GLY A 19 -21.67 24.08 42.27
N ILE A 20 -21.03 25.24 42.01
CA ILE A 20 -21.06 25.85 40.69
C ILE A 20 -20.25 24.91 39.79
N GLY A 21 -20.93 23.98 39.13
CA GLY A 21 -20.35 23.20 38.07
C GLY A 21 -19.92 24.15 36.96
N GLN A 22 -18.63 24.36 36.82
CA GLN A 22 -18.06 24.99 35.65
C GLN A 22 -18.45 24.09 34.46
N ALA A 23 -19.41 24.56 33.66
CA ALA A 23 -19.64 24.00 32.35
C ALA A 23 -18.34 24.22 31.57
N ALA A 24 -17.57 23.15 31.37
CA ALA A 24 -16.44 23.16 30.47
C ALA A 24 -16.99 23.57 29.09
N ASN A 25 -16.53 24.72 28.61
CA ASN A 25 -16.86 25.21 27.29
C ASN A 25 -16.44 24.17 26.25
N ALA A 26 -17.40 23.58 25.57
CA ALA A 26 -17.16 22.67 24.44
C ALA A 26 -16.43 23.35 23.24
N ALA A 27 -16.07 24.64 23.39
CA ALA A 27 -15.42 25.43 22.36
C ALA A 27 -13.88 25.30 22.34
N ASP A 28 -13.24 24.64 23.32
CA ASP A 28 -11.77 24.49 23.39
C ASP A 28 -11.26 23.11 22.97
N ALA A 29 -12.10 22.24 22.42
CA ALA A 29 -11.62 21.02 21.78
C ALA A 29 -10.98 21.40 20.45
N ALA A 30 -9.66 21.14 20.31
CA ALA A 30 -8.99 21.27 19.03
C ALA A 30 -9.81 20.55 17.94
N PRO A 31 -9.95 21.13 16.74
CA PRO A 31 -10.68 20.46 15.66
C PRO A 31 -10.06 19.07 15.46
N PRO A 32 -10.89 18.03 15.19
CA PRO A 32 -10.37 16.69 14.94
C PRO A 32 -9.34 16.76 13.80
N PRO A 33 -8.24 15.98 13.88
CA PRO A 33 -7.23 15.98 12.83
C PRO A 33 -7.93 15.72 11.49
N SER A 34 -7.70 16.60 10.51
CA SER A 34 -8.25 16.45 9.16
C SER A 34 -7.81 15.10 8.61
N ASN A 35 -8.75 14.31 8.09
CA ASN A 35 -8.42 13.07 7.41
C ASN A 35 -7.52 13.43 6.21
N PRO A 36 -6.33 12.82 6.06
CA PRO A 36 -5.44 13.09 4.93
C PRO A 36 -6.11 12.87 3.56
N LEU A 37 -7.17 12.06 3.52
CA LEU A 37 -7.95 11.81 2.30
C LEU A 37 -8.90 12.97 1.94
N ASP A 38 -9.15 13.91 2.85
CA ASP A 38 -10.00 15.08 2.59
C ASP A 38 -9.20 16.21 1.89
N VAL A 39 -7.87 16.07 1.81
CA VAL A 39 -7.02 17.00 1.09
C VAL A 39 -7.16 16.76 -0.42
N ILE A 40 -7.59 17.78 -1.15
CA ILE A 40 -7.72 17.74 -2.61
C ILE A 40 -6.43 18.32 -3.23
N PRO A 41 -5.57 17.49 -3.86
CA PRO A 41 -4.36 18.00 -4.51
C PRO A 41 -4.70 18.71 -5.82
N ASP A 42 -4.04 19.83 -6.09
CA ASP A 42 -4.22 20.60 -7.34
C ASP A 42 -3.79 19.84 -8.60
N LYS A 43 -2.88 18.87 -8.44
CA LYS A 43 -2.35 18.10 -9.57
C LYS A 43 -2.67 16.63 -9.42
N MET A 44 -3.02 16.00 -10.54
CA MET A 44 -3.15 14.55 -10.61
C MET A 44 -1.79 13.88 -10.28
N PRO A 45 -1.71 13.04 -9.24
CA PRO A 45 -0.43 12.45 -8.80
C PRO A 45 0.13 11.42 -9.80
N PHE A 46 -0.70 10.92 -10.73
CA PHE A 46 -0.34 9.85 -11.67
C PHE A 46 -0.80 10.23 -13.07
N SER A 47 0.03 11.00 -13.77
CA SER A 47 -0.29 11.58 -15.08
C SER A 47 0.45 10.92 -16.25
N THR A 48 1.27 9.88 -16.00
CA THR A 48 1.98 9.15 -17.05
C THR A 48 0.99 8.61 -18.09
N PRO A 49 1.04 9.07 -19.36
CA PRO A 49 0.11 8.59 -20.39
C PRO A 49 0.42 7.13 -20.76
N TYR A 50 -0.60 6.43 -21.24
CA TYR A 50 -0.39 5.12 -21.87
C TYR A 50 0.25 5.30 -23.24
N GLY A 51 1.27 4.47 -23.54
CA GLY A 51 1.96 4.40 -24.82
C GLY A 51 1.57 3.16 -25.63
N ALA A 52 2.27 2.96 -26.75
CA ALA A 52 2.16 1.74 -27.53
C ALA A 52 2.54 0.52 -26.68
N PRO A 53 1.88 -0.65 -26.88
CA PRO A 53 2.23 -1.86 -26.18
C PRO A 53 3.69 -2.28 -26.41
N ILE A 54 4.36 -2.74 -25.35
CA ILE A 54 5.70 -3.32 -25.46
C ILE A 54 5.69 -4.52 -26.39
N SER A 55 6.69 -4.62 -27.29
CA SER A 55 6.82 -5.79 -28.17
C SER A 55 7.25 -7.04 -27.40
N LEU A 56 6.91 -8.23 -27.93
CA LEU A 56 7.32 -9.51 -27.34
C LEU A 56 8.84 -9.60 -27.15
N GLN A 57 9.62 -9.19 -28.15
CA GLN A 57 11.08 -9.23 -28.06
C GLN A 57 11.62 -8.42 -26.88
N ARG A 58 11.09 -7.22 -26.67
CA ARG A 58 11.49 -6.35 -25.57
C ARG A 58 11.00 -6.87 -24.23
N ALA A 59 9.77 -7.37 -24.16
CA ALA A 59 9.21 -7.99 -22.97
C ALA A 59 10.04 -9.19 -22.51
N GLN A 60 10.49 -10.03 -23.45
CA GLN A 60 11.38 -11.15 -23.17
C GLN A 60 12.76 -10.66 -22.65
N ALA A 61 13.33 -9.63 -23.25
CA ALA A 61 14.60 -9.09 -22.80
C ALA A 61 14.53 -8.54 -21.36
N VAL A 62 13.46 -7.82 -21.02
CA VAL A 62 13.22 -7.32 -19.65
C VAL A 62 13.00 -8.48 -18.67
N ALA A 63 12.21 -9.49 -19.04
CA ALA A 63 12.00 -10.66 -18.20
C ALA A 63 13.30 -11.43 -17.93
N GLN A 64 14.15 -11.60 -18.96
CA GLN A 64 15.46 -12.22 -18.84
C GLN A 64 16.41 -11.42 -17.94
N ALA A 65 16.35 -10.08 -17.98
CA ALA A 65 17.16 -9.24 -17.11
C ALA A 65 16.76 -9.43 -15.62
N ALA A 66 15.46 -9.52 -15.33
CA ALA A 66 14.98 -9.82 -13.98
C ALA A 66 15.41 -11.23 -13.51
N MET A 67 15.30 -12.22 -14.39
CA MET A 67 15.74 -13.58 -14.10
C MET A 67 17.26 -13.64 -13.82
N ALA A 68 18.06 -12.94 -14.63
CA ALA A 68 19.50 -12.89 -14.43
C ALA A 68 19.89 -12.23 -13.10
N GLU A 69 19.21 -11.16 -12.69
CA GLU A 69 19.42 -10.52 -11.40
C GLU A 69 19.02 -11.44 -10.23
N ALA A 70 17.89 -12.10 -10.33
CA ALA A 70 17.45 -13.08 -9.35
C ALA A 70 18.42 -14.26 -9.21
N ALA A 71 18.89 -14.81 -10.34
CA ALA A 71 19.84 -15.92 -10.37
C ALA A 71 21.18 -15.58 -9.71
N LYS A 72 21.71 -14.37 -9.92
CA LYS A 72 22.95 -13.91 -9.24
C LYS A 72 22.85 -13.98 -7.72
N ARG A 73 21.63 -13.87 -7.17
CA ARG A 73 21.36 -13.82 -5.74
C ARG A 73 20.78 -15.14 -5.21
N GLY A 74 20.60 -16.14 -6.07
CA GLY A 74 20.00 -17.43 -5.71
C GLY A 74 18.50 -17.35 -5.39
N TRP A 75 17.80 -16.33 -5.91
CA TRP A 75 16.35 -16.17 -5.71
C TRP A 75 15.58 -16.88 -6.82
N GLN A 76 14.54 -17.60 -6.45
CA GLN A 76 13.70 -18.39 -7.34
C GLN A 76 12.36 -17.67 -7.54
N LEU A 77 12.24 -16.93 -8.63
CA LEU A 77 11.11 -16.04 -8.87
C LEU A 77 10.24 -16.49 -10.05
N ASN A 78 8.99 -16.05 -10.02
CA ASN A 78 8.10 -15.96 -11.16
C ASN A 78 8.14 -14.51 -11.67
N ILE A 79 8.21 -14.31 -12.96
CA ILE A 79 8.39 -13.00 -13.60
C ILE A 79 7.38 -12.88 -14.73
N ALA A 80 6.50 -11.89 -14.63
CA ALA A 80 5.48 -11.61 -15.63
C ALA A 80 5.74 -10.23 -16.26
N VAL A 81 5.60 -10.10 -17.56
CA VAL A 81 5.57 -8.82 -18.26
C VAL A 81 4.24 -8.69 -18.98
N VAL A 82 3.57 -7.56 -18.73
CA VAL A 82 2.33 -7.16 -19.40
C VAL A 82 2.54 -5.95 -20.28
N ASP A 83 1.66 -5.78 -21.27
CA ASP A 83 1.64 -4.61 -22.15
C ASP A 83 0.98 -3.38 -21.48
N SER A 84 0.85 -2.27 -22.21
CA SER A 84 0.19 -1.05 -21.73
C SER A 84 -1.31 -1.25 -21.44
N GLY A 85 -1.95 -2.28 -21.99
CA GLY A 85 -3.32 -2.68 -21.70
C GLY A 85 -3.45 -3.67 -20.56
N ALA A 86 -2.33 -4.00 -19.88
CA ALA A 86 -2.23 -4.98 -18.81
C ALA A 86 -2.49 -6.44 -19.25
N ASN A 87 -2.33 -6.76 -20.54
CA ASN A 87 -2.39 -8.11 -21.05
C ASN A 87 -1.03 -8.78 -20.93
N LEU A 88 -1.00 -10.07 -20.58
CA LEU A 88 0.23 -10.85 -20.45
C LEU A 88 0.92 -10.98 -21.81
N VAL A 89 2.20 -10.57 -21.88
CA VAL A 89 3.04 -10.71 -23.08
C VAL A 89 4.02 -11.86 -22.94
N THR A 90 4.69 -11.97 -21.77
CA THR A 90 5.63 -13.06 -21.50
C THR A 90 5.67 -13.39 -20.00
N PHE A 91 6.02 -14.63 -19.72
CA PHE A 91 6.12 -15.14 -18.36
C PHE A 91 7.31 -16.09 -18.24
N ILE A 92 8.07 -15.96 -17.14
CA ILE A 92 9.15 -16.88 -16.78
C ILE A 92 8.84 -17.44 -15.38
N ARG A 93 8.82 -18.75 -15.27
CA ARG A 93 8.85 -19.45 -13.99
C ARG A 93 10.23 -20.07 -13.82
N MET A 94 11.00 -19.58 -12.86
CA MET A 94 12.29 -20.17 -12.52
C MET A 94 12.08 -21.51 -11.79
N ASP A 95 13.02 -22.44 -11.96
CA ASP A 95 13.00 -23.71 -11.25
C ASP A 95 12.99 -23.49 -9.73
N GLY A 96 12.11 -24.22 -9.04
CA GLY A 96 11.95 -24.08 -7.58
C GLY A 96 11.12 -22.89 -7.13
N ALA A 97 10.67 -21.98 -8.02
CA ALA A 97 9.79 -20.88 -7.64
C ALA A 97 8.44 -21.39 -7.10
N GLN A 98 7.94 -20.79 -6.02
CA GLN A 98 6.71 -21.22 -5.38
C GLN A 98 5.48 -21.04 -6.29
N LEU A 99 4.51 -21.96 -6.22
CA LEU A 99 3.36 -21.98 -7.13
C LEU A 99 2.44 -20.77 -6.94
N ALA A 100 2.20 -20.33 -5.71
CA ALA A 100 1.35 -19.18 -5.44
C ALA A 100 1.85 -17.90 -6.13
N SER A 101 3.17 -17.76 -6.29
CA SER A 101 3.79 -16.60 -6.90
C SER A 101 3.59 -16.49 -8.41
N ILE A 102 3.06 -17.51 -9.08
CA ILE A 102 2.65 -17.42 -10.49
C ILE A 102 1.61 -16.32 -10.64
N ALA A 103 0.46 -16.50 -10.00
CA ALA A 103 -0.63 -15.50 -10.06
C ALA A 103 -0.21 -14.15 -9.44
N ILE A 104 0.57 -14.16 -8.35
CA ILE A 104 0.99 -12.92 -7.68
C ILE A 104 1.88 -12.07 -8.60
N SER A 105 2.82 -12.67 -9.34
CA SER A 105 3.67 -11.91 -10.27
C SER A 105 2.87 -11.26 -11.40
N GLU A 106 1.89 -11.98 -11.95
CA GLU A 106 0.98 -11.43 -12.96
C GLU A 106 0.13 -10.28 -12.41
N HIS A 107 -0.44 -10.45 -11.22
CA HIS A 107 -1.23 -9.41 -10.57
C HIS A 107 -0.40 -8.17 -10.25
N LYS A 108 0.84 -8.33 -9.77
CA LYS A 108 1.76 -7.21 -9.56
C LYS A 108 2.04 -6.45 -10.85
N ALA A 109 2.28 -7.15 -11.96
CA ALA A 109 2.47 -6.53 -13.26
C ALA A 109 1.22 -5.76 -13.72
N ARG A 110 0.02 -6.41 -13.64
CA ARG A 110 -1.25 -5.76 -13.98
C ARG A 110 -1.54 -4.54 -13.12
N THR A 111 -1.37 -4.64 -11.81
CA THR A 111 -1.52 -3.49 -10.89
C THR A 111 -0.61 -2.33 -11.32
N ALA A 112 0.68 -2.61 -11.60
CA ALA A 112 1.62 -1.57 -11.98
C ALA A 112 1.25 -0.90 -13.31
N ALA A 113 0.75 -1.67 -14.30
CA ALA A 113 0.29 -1.13 -15.58
C ALA A 113 -0.99 -0.31 -15.43
N LYS A 114 -2.04 -0.88 -14.82
CA LYS A 114 -3.36 -0.25 -14.70
C LYS A 114 -3.31 1.05 -13.90
N PHE A 115 -2.55 1.07 -12.81
CA PHE A 115 -2.43 2.24 -11.94
C PHE A 115 -1.22 3.13 -12.25
N ARG A 116 -0.40 2.79 -13.24
CA ARG A 116 0.75 3.57 -13.75
C ARG A 116 1.74 3.96 -12.65
N ARG A 117 1.95 3.07 -11.68
CA ARG A 117 2.85 3.28 -10.53
C ARG A 117 3.36 1.95 -9.98
N PRO A 118 4.51 1.94 -9.31
CA PRO A 118 5.00 0.74 -8.62
C PRO A 118 4.00 0.24 -7.58
N THR A 119 3.86 -1.08 -7.45
CA THR A 119 2.98 -1.69 -6.43
C THR A 119 3.41 -1.36 -5.01
N LYS A 120 4.67 -0.96 -4.80
CA LYS A 120 5.17 -0.41 -3.54
C LYS A 120 4.35 0.79 -3.05
N ALA A 121 3.80 1.61 -3.94
CA ALA A 121 2.97 2.75 -3.56
C ALA A 121 1.70 2.29 -2.81
N PHE A 122 1.12 1.17 -3.19
CA PHE A 122 -0.04 0.58 -2.51
C PHE A 122 0.35 -0.11 -1.21
N GLU A 123 1.49 -0.80 -1.18
CA GLU A 123 2.05 -1.35 0.06
C GLU A 123 2.27 -0.24 1.09
N ASP A 124 2.91 0.86 0.70
CA ASP A 124 3.16 2.00 1.58
C ASP A 124 1.85 2.70 2.02
N ALA A 125 0.85 2.79 1.14
CA ALA A 125 -0.46 3.34 1.48
C ALA A 125 -1.15 2.53 2.58
N VAL A 126 -1.09 1.20 2.52
CA VAL A 126 -1.65 0.32 3.54
C VAL A 126 -0.79 0.31 4.80
N GLN A 127 0.52 0.03 4.67
CA GLN A 127 1.40 -0.24 5.80
C GLN A 127 1.81 1.02 6.58
N LYS A 128 1.95 2.17 5.90
CA LYS A 128 2.44 3.40 6.50
C LYS A 128 1.36 4.44 6.72
N ALA A 129 0.43 4.56 5.76
CA ALA A 129 -0.62 5.57 5.83
C ALA A 129 -1.97 5.03 6.38
N GLY A 130 -2.11 3.71 6.56
CA GLY A 130 -3.34 3.11 7.07
C GLY A 130 -4.51 3.16 6.08
N PHE A 131 -4.26 3.39 4.80
CA PHE A 131 -5.30 3.52 3.76
C PHE A 131 -5.83 2.14 3.33
N ASN A 132 -6.52 1.46 4.24
CA ASN A 132 -7.02 0.10 4.02
C ASN A 132 -8.06 0.01 2.88
N TYR A 133 -8.72 1.11 2.51
CA TYR A 133 -9.64 1.15 1.37
C TYR A 133 -8.96 0.70 0.06
N VAL A 134 -7.64 0.87 -0.06
CA VAL A 134 -6.85 0.40 -1.20
C VAL A 134 -7.07 -1.08 -1.48
N LEU A 135 -7.30 -1.89 -0.44
CA LEU A 135 -7.54 -3.34 -0.55
C LEU A 135 -8.93 -3.70 -1.11
N THR A 136 -9.82 -2.71 -1.25
CA THR A 136 -11.16 -2.89 -1.82
C THR A 136 -11.22 -2.56 -3.31
N LEU A 137 -10.12 -2.04 -3.87
CA LEU A 137 -10.05 -1.70 -5.29
C LEU A 137 -9.69 -2.93 -6.11
N ASP A 138 -10.38 -3.11 -7.23
CA ASP A 138 -10.11 -4.23 -8.13
C ASP A 138 -8.68 -4.16 -8.70
N ASP A 139 -8.09 -5.32 -8.94
CA ASP A 139 -6.77 -5.48 -9.55
C ASP A 139 -5.59 -4.91 -8.74
N ILE A 140 -5.76 -4.62 -7.45
CA ILE A 140 -4.65 -4.16 -6.62
C ILE A 140 -3.98 -5.33 -5.88
N VAL A 141 -2.65 -5.37 -5.98
CA VAL A 141 -1.77 -6.11 -5.08
C VAL A 141 -0.94 -5.11 -4.29
N ALA A 142 -1.26 -4.94 -3.01
CA ALA A 142 -0.52 -4.05 -2.11
C ALA A 142 0.77 -4.73 -1.59
N SER A 143 1.60 -5.20 -2.51
CA SER A 143 2.89 -5.82 -2.26
C SER A 143 3.88 -5.42 -3.35
N ARG A 144 5.04 -4.90 -2.96
CA ARG A 144 6.08 -4.42 -3.89
C ARG A 144 6.58 -5.53 -4.82
N GLY A 145 7.16 -5.15 -5.96
CA GLY A 145 7.67 -6.04 -6.99
C GLY A 145 6.96 -5.93 -8.33
N GLY A 146 5.92 -5.05 -8.44
CA GLY A 146 5.34 -4.64 -9.73
C GLY A 146 5.87 -3.25 -10.10
N ILE A 147 6.41 -3.09 -11.32
CA ILE A 147 7.07 -1.85 -11.75
C ILE A 147 6.62 -1.49 -13.16
N PRO A 148 6.16 -0.25 -13.39
CA PRO A 148 5.83 0.24 -14.73
C PRO A 148 7.08 0.27 -15.63
N LEU A 149 6.90 -0.04 -16.90
CA LEU A 149 7.88 0.13 -17.96
C LEU A 149 7.52 1.39 -18.73
N ILE A 150 8.37 2.41 -18.61
CA ILE A 150 8.12 3.75 -19.16
C ILE A 150 9.18 4.08 -20.18
N GLU A 151 8.77 4.45 -21.39
CA GLU A 151 9.63 4.88 -22.47
C GLU A 151 9.12 6.19 -23.02
N ASP A 152 10.00 7.17 -23.24
CA ASP A 152 9.65 8.51 -23.71
C ASP A 152 8.49 9.15 -22.94
N GLY A 153 8.47 8.96 -21.61
CA GLY A 153 7.44 9.46 -20.72
C GLY A 153 6.09 8.75 -20.81
N LYS A 154 5.97 7.64 -21.55
CA LYS A 154 4.73 6.86 -21.74
C LYS A 154 4.88 5.47 -21.19
N LEU A 155 3.81 4.96 -20.58
CA LEU A 155 3.75 3.60 -20.10
C LEU A 155 3.54 2.64 -21.28
N ILE A 156 4.52 1.77 -21.54
CA ILE A 156 4.46 0.76 -22.61
C ILE A 156 4.12 -0.64 -22.09
N GLY A 157 4.17 -0.83 -20.78
CA GLY A 157 3.89 -2.09 -20.10
C GLY A 157 4.27 -2.04 -18.64
N ALA A 158 4.35 -3.20 -18.01
CA ALA A 158 4.86 -3.36 -16.65
C ALA A 158 5.44 -4.75 -16.43
N ILE A 159 6.34 -4.87 -15.45
CA ILE A 159 6.92 -6.12 -14.99
C ILE A 159 6.48 -6.41 -13.56
N GLY A 160 6.25 -7.68 -13.23
CA GLY A 160 5.95 -8.15 -11.87
C GLY A 160 6.79 -9.35 -11.51
N CYS A 161 7.47 -9.28 -10.36
CA CYS A 161 8.26 -10.36 -9.79
C CYS A 161 7.63 -10.86 -8.49
N SER A 162 7.68 -12.17 -8.27
CA SER A 162 7.19 -12.79 -7.04
C SER A 162 7.86 -14.15 -6.80
N GLY A 163 8.19 -14.44 -5.55
CA GLY A 163 8.80 -15.71 -5.13
C GLY A 163 9.67 -15.58 -3.89
N GLY A 164 10.19 -14.38 -3.65
CA GLY A 164 10.96 -14.03 -2.46
C GLY A 164 10.18 -13.18 -1.47
N THR A 165 10.91 -12.42 -0.66
CA THR A 165 10.30 -11.31 0.08
C THR A 165 9.95 -10.18 -0.88
N GLY A 166 9.00 -9.31 -0.50
CA GLY A 166 8.65 -8.16 -1.34
C GLY A 166 9.86 -7.32 -1.76
N SER A 167 10.87 -7.18 -0.90
CA SER A 167 12.09 -6.43 -1.22
C SER A 167 12.99 -7.15 -2.23
N GLN A 168 13.04 -8.49 -2.20
CA GLN A 168 13.75 -9.28 -3.21
C GLN A 168 13.04 -9.21 -4.55
N ASP A 169 11.72 -9.36 -4.56
CA ASP A 169 10.87 -9.22 -5.75
C ASP A 169 11.07 -7.84 -6.40
N GLU A 170 11.02 -6.76 -5.58
CA GLU A 170 11.23 -5.39 -6.06
C GLU A 170 12.65 -5.21 -6.64
N ALA A 171 13.68 -5.71 -5.96
CA ALA A 171 15.07 -5.54 -6.41
C ALA A 171 15.31 -6.17 -7.79
N ALA A 172 14.80 -7.39 -8.02
CA ALA A 172 14.94 -8.08 -9.30
C ALA A 172 14.19 -7.34 -10.41
N CYS A 173 12.94 -6.96 -10.16
CA CYS A 173 12.12 -6.23 -11.13
C CYS A 173 12.62 -4.81 -11.40
N ALA A 174 13.16 -4.11 -10.39
CA ALA A 174 13.72 -2.75 -10.56
C ALA A 174 14.98 -2.77 -11.45
N ALA A 175 15.87 -3.73 -11.24
CA ALA A 175 17.05 -3.91 -12.08
C ALA A 175 16.66 -4.14 -13.57
N ALA A 176 15.63 -4.91 -13.80
CA ALA A 176 15.11 -5.16 -15.15
C ALA A 176 14.42 -3.91 -15.74
N ALA A 177 13.56 -3.26 -14.99
CA ALA A 177 12.85 -2.06 -15.44
C ALA A 177 13.81 -0.92 -15.80
N ALA A 178 14.95 -0.80 -15.11
CA ALA A 178 16.00 0.19 -15.41
C ALA A 178 16.61 0.03 -16.81
N THR A 179 16.43 -1.11 -17.48
CA THR A 179 16.87 -1.30 -18.88
C THR A 179 15.98 -0.57 -19.88
N ILE A 180 14.73 -0.23 -19.48
CA ILE A 180 13.73 0.50 -20.26
C ILE A 180 13.58 1.93 -19.76
N ASN A 181 13.37 2.09 -18.46
CA ASN A 181 13.07 3.36 -17.81
C ASN A 181 14.35 4.26 -17.80
N LYS A 182 14.38 5.21 -18.70
CA LYS A 182 15.50 6.16 -18.84
C LYS A 182 15.01 7.57 -18.72
#